data_99e9d9293bdaab790201cf20aa4a3fc1
#
_entry.id   99e9d9293bdaab790201cf20aa4a3fc1
#
_cell.length_a   1.000
_cell.length_b   1.000
_cell.length_c   1.000
_cell.angle_alpha   90.00
_cell.angle_beta   90.00
_cell.angle_gamma   90.00
#
_symmetry.space_group_name_H-M   'P 1'
#
loop_
_entity.id
_entity.type
_entity.pdbx_description
1 polymer ?
#
loop_
_entity_poly.entity_id
_entity_poly.type
_entity_poly.pdbx_seq_one_letter_code
_entity_poly.pdbx_strand_id
1 'polypeptide(L)'
;MFNSKTCCYFLAIIACLFAGPAQSQNRLDSLLPVRGLAIAAPPPSYVDSFNLFIEKELAPRQVNVLILRVDFNYRYTSHPELSDSNALTLQQVKSIVEVCKKNQIRLIPQINLLGHQSWANRTNKLLQVYPQFDETPGVKMPAEYKWPNEDSLYCKSYCPLHPEVHKVVFALVDEIVDAFEATAFHAGMDEVFYIGHPDCPRCRGKDKAALFAGEVSKIRNHLAAKGRELWIWGDRLIDGYTTGIGMWEGSYNDTHPAIDMIPKDVVICDWHYERADKTAVYFAMKGFRVATCPWRTPSLAIRQLQDMISFRTESTRQMQPRFIGMVQTVWSPAPGFIRDFYSRKQDPRRGNDTPHETFRQLFAEMEKYR
;
A
#
# COMPACT_ATOMS: atom_id res chain seq x y z
N MET A 1 -26.06 -75.98 32.53
CA MET A 1 -27.08 -75.86 31.47
C MET A 1 -27.38 -74.41 31.19
N PHE A 2 -27.53 -74.09 29.95
CA PHE A 2 -27.76 -72.85 29.26
C PHE A 2 -26.54 -72.03 28.81
N ASN A 3 -26.24 -72.25 27.56
CA ASN A 3 -25.43 -71.47 26.64
C ASN A 3 -26.13 -70.17 26.27
N SER A 4 -25.47 -69.05 26.31
CA SER A 4 -25.89 -67.86 25.59
C SER A 4 -24.74 -67.31 24.75
N LYS A 5 -24.82 -67.48 23.41
CA LYS A 5 -23.95 -66.94 22.41
C LYS A 5 -24.32 -65.43 22.22
N THR A 6 -23.41 -64.58 22.62
CA THR A 6 -23.52 -63.13 22.30
C THR A 6 -22.84 -62.83 20.98
N CYS A 7 -23.65 -62.45 19.99
CA CYS A 7 -23.21 -62.08 18.63
C CYS A 7 -22.77 -60.62 18.65
N CYS A 8 -21.46 -60.38 18.49
CA CYS A 8 -20.93 -59.01 18.30
C CYS A 8 -21.05 -58.61 16.84
N TYR A 9 -21.95 -57.63 16.55
CA TYR A 9 -22.00 -56.98 15.27
C TYR A 9 -20.93 -55.86 15.23
N PHE A 10 -19.90 -56.04 14.42
CA PHE A 10 -18.97 -54.96 14.06
C PHE A 10 -19.65 -54.05 13.02
N LEU A 11 -20.03 -52.87 13.43
CA LEU A 11 -20.40 -51.77 12.54
C LEU A 11 -19.10 -51.15 11.97
N ALA A 12 -18.79 -51.46 10.73
CA ALA A 12 -17.73 -50.78 9.98
C ALA A 12 -18.27 -49.44 9.52
N ILE A 13 -17.86 -48.33 10.19
CA ILE A 13 -18.10 -46.96 9.72
C ILE A 13 -17.11 -46.68 8.59
N ILE A 14 -17.60 -46.73 7.34
CA ILE A 14 -16.87 -46.24 6.17
C ILE A 14 -16.91 -44.70 6.24
N ALA A 15 -15.85 -44.09 6.72
CA ALA A 15 -15.60 -42.67 6.58
C ALA A 15 -15.20 -42.37 5.13
N CYS A 16 -16.16 -41.98 4.31
CA CYS A 16 -15.86 -41.39 2.98
C CYS A 16 -15.19 -40.05 3.20
N LEU A 17 -13.87 -40.01 3.16
CA LEU A 17 -13.09 -38.80 3.03
C LEU A 17 -13.41 -38.22 1.64
N PHE A 18 -14.27 -37.22 1.60
CA PHE A 18 -14.38 -36.33 0.46
C PHE A 18 -13.08 -35.54 0.35
N ALA A 19 -12.08 -36.09 -0.29
CA ALA A 19 -10.96 -35.32 -0.82
C ALA A 19 -11.55 -34.46 -1.96
N GLY A 20 -11.94 -33.23 -1.64
CA GLY A 20 -12.18 -32.23 -2.65
C GLY A 20 -10.91 -32.13 -3.53
N PRO A 21 -11.03 -31.80 -4.83
CA PRO A 21 -9.86 -31.67 -5.68
C PRO A 21 -8.87 -30.72 -5.02
N ALA A 22 -7.71 -31.24 -4.65
CA ALA A 22 -6.57 -30.40 -4.25
C ALA A 22 -6.29 -29.51 -5.47
N GLN A 23 -6.73 -28.26 -5.40
CA GLN A 23 -6.39 -27.26 -6.39
C GLN A 23 -4.87 -27.21 -6.41
N SER A 24 -4.26 -27.67 -7.49
CA SER A 24 -2.82 -27.56 -7.72
C SER A 24 -2.46 -26.09 -7.49
N GLN A 25 -1.77 -25.82 -6.39
CA GLN A 25 -1.35 -24.46 -6.07
C GLN A 25 -0.48 -23.99 -7.24
N ASN A 26 -0.94 -22.96 -7.97
CA ASN A 26 -0.23 -22.45 -9.11
C ASN A 26 1.19 -22.07 -8.64
N ARG A 27 2.23 -22.51 -9.37
CA ARG A 27 3.63 -22.21 -9.04
C ARG A 27 3.83 -20.69 -8.79
N LEU A 28 3.19 -19.87 -9.59
CA LEU A 28 3.23 -18.41 -9.45
C LEU A 28 2.70 -17.93 -8.08
N ASP A 29 1.64 -18.54 -7.54
CA ASP A 29 1.11 -18.19 -6.21
C ASP A 29 2.09 -18.53 -5.09
N SER A 30 2.87 -19.59 -5.26
CA SER A 30 3.92 -19.95 -4.32
C SER A 30 5.11 -18.98 -4.37
N LEU A 31 5.51 -18.54 -5.58
CA LEU A 31 6.65 -17.66 -5.79
C LEU A 31 6.32 -16.20 -5.47
N LEU A 32 5.13 -15.73 -5.84
CA LEU A 32 4.67 -14.34 -5.74
C LEU A 32 3.23 -14.31 -5.20
N PRO A 33 3.03 -14.53 -3.90
CA PRO A 33 1.69 -14.48 -3.29
C PRO A 33 0.95 -13.17 -3.54
N VAL A 34 1.68 -12.06 -3.64
CA VAL A 34 1.15 -10.72 -3.98
C VAL A 34 1.64 -10.32 -5.36
N ARG A 35 0.69 -10.04 -6.25
CA ARG A 35 0.90 -9.48 -7.59
C ARG A 35 -0.04 -8.30 -7.73
N GLY A 36 0.46 -7.13 -7.33
CA GLY A 36 -0.38 -5.97 -7.10
C GLY A 36 -0.17 -4.82 -8.06
N LEU A 37 -1.17 -3.95 -8.07
CA LEU A 37 -1.12 -2.62 -8.66
C LEU A 37 -1.57 -1.60 -7.61
N ALA A 38 -0.80 -0.52 -7.42
CA ALA A 38 -1.19 0.64 -6.63
C ALA A 38 -1.46 1.82 -7.57
N ILE A 39 -2.68 2.36 -7.54
CA ILE A 39 -3.13 3.42 -8.45
C ILE A 39 -4.11 4.35 -7.73
N ALA A 40 -4.25 5.58 -8.21
CA ALA A 40 -5.27 6.49 -7.70
C ALA A 40 -6.69 5.98 -8.04
N ALA A 41 -7.63 6.17 -7.13
CA ALA A 41 -9.04 5.92 -7.39
C ALA A 41 -9.53 6.75 -8.59
N PRO A 42 -10.37 6.18 -9.47
CA PRO A 42 -10.89 6.93 -10.61
C PRO A 42 -11.81 8.06 -10.14
N PRO A 43 -11.99 9.12 -10.92
CA PRO A 43 -13.07 10.07 -10.69
C PRO A 43 -14.43 9.39 -10.97
N PRO A 44 -15.54 9.88 -10.39
CA PRO A 44 -16.88 9.29 -10.55
C PRO A 44 -17.30 8.97 -11.98
N SER A 45 -16.97 9.83 -12.91
CA SER A 45 -17.29 9.66 -14.34
C SER A 45 -16.49 8.55 -15.05
N TYR A 46 -15.50 7.97 -14.39
CA TYR A 46 -14.59 6.97 -14.98
C TYR A 46 -14.68 5.59 -14.32
N VAL A 47 -15.62 5.42 -13.40
CA VAL A 47 -15.76 4.16 -12.61
C VAL A 47 -16.04 2.96 -13.53
N ASP A 48 -16.96 3.09 -14.49
CA ASP A 48 -17.31 1.99 -15.41
C ASP A 48 -16.11 1.57 -16.27
N SER A 49 -15.35 2.56 -16.79
CA SER A 49 -14.13 2.29 -17.57
C SER A 49 -13.05 1.64 -16.69
N PHE A 50 -12.96 2.03 -15.42
CA PHE A 50 -12.03 1.43 -14.48
C PHE A 50 -12.42 0.00 -14.12
N ASN A 51 -13.71 -0.27 -13.91
CA ASN A 51 -14.24 -1.62 -13.70
C ASN A 51 -13.96 -2.54 -14.89
N LEU A 52 -14.16 -2.02 -16.11
CA LEU A 52 -13.82 -2.75 -17.32
C LEU A 52 -12.31 -3.04 -17.41
N PHE A 53 -11.46 -2.10 -17.02
CA PHE A 53 -10.00 -2.30 -16.95
C PHE A 53 -9.63 -3.41 -15.94
N ILE A 54 -10.27 -3.45 -14.77
CA ILE A 54 -10.08 -4.54 -13.80
C ILE A 54 -10.40 -5.89 -14.46
N GLU A 55 -11.56 -6.03 -15.11
CA GLU A 55 -11.99 -7.29 -15.72
C GLU A 55 -11.14 -7.72 -16.92
N LYS A 56 -10.78 -6.79 -17.78
CA LYS A 56 -10.14 -7.08 -19.06
C LYS A 56 -8.62 -7.10 -19.01
N GLU A 57 -8.02 -6.38 -18.06
CA GLU A 57 -6.58 -6.19 -18.05
C GLU A 57 -5.92 -6.68 -16.74
N LEU A 58 -6.51 -6.39 -15.57
CA LEU A 58 -5.92 -6.83 -14.31
C LEU A 58 -6.14 -8.33 -14.06
N ALA A 59 -7.38 -8.78 -14.13
CA ALA A 59 -7.74 -10.16 -13.82
C ALA A 59 -7.05 -11.20 -14.74
N PRO A 60 -7.02 -11.04 -16.08
CA PRO A 60 -6.33 -11.99 -16.95
C PRO A 60 -4.82 -12.08 -16.71
N ARG A 61 -4.21 -11.00 -16.19
CA ARG A 61 -2.78 -10.96 -15.80
C ARG A 61 -2.54 -11.45 -14.38
N GLN A 62 -3.57 -12.02 -13.72
CA GLN A 62 -3.47 -12.54 -12.35
C GLN A 62 -3.03 -11.48 -11.31
N VAL A 63 -3.36 -10.23 -11.54
CA VAL A 63 -3.32 -9.24 -10.46
C VAL A 63 -4.28 -9.71 -9.38
N ASN A 64 -3.78 -9.86 -8.15
CA ASN A 64 -4.57 -10.32 -7.02
C ASN A 64 -4.65 -9.32 -5.85
N VAL A 65 -3.93 -8.21 -5.96
CA VAL A 65 -4.01 -7.09 -5.01
C VAL A 65 -4.14 -5.78 -5.78
N LEU A 66 -5.12 -4.97 -5.41
CA LEU A 66 -5.29 -3.61 -5.91
C LEU A 66 -5.26 -2.65 -4.72
N ILE A 67 -4.19 -1.85 -4.61
CA ILE A 67 -4.12 -0.73 -3.67
C ILE A 67 -4.71 0.48 -4.37
N LEU A 68 -5.80 1.00 -3.83
CA LEU A 68 -6.52 2.11 -4.43
C LEU A 68 -6.37 3.36 -3.55
N ARG A 69 -5.56 4.32 -4.01
CA ARG A 69 -5.34 5.58 -3.31
C ARG A 69 -6.58 6.46 -3.46
N VAL A 70 -7.31 6.62 -2.37
CA VAL A 70 -8.60 7.32 -2.32
C VAL A 70 -8.43 8.73 -1.77
N ASP A 71 -7.67 8.90 -0.68
CA ASP A 71 -7.50 10.15 0.04
C ASP A 71 -8.87 10.83 0.30
N PHE A 72 -9.15 11.97 -0.32
CA PHE A 72 -10.39 12.72 -0.18
C PHE A 72 -11.38 12.51 -1.35
N ASN A 73 -11.07 11.60 -2.28
CA ASN A 73 -11.94 11.25 -3.41
C ASN A 73 -13.03 10.21 -3.00
N TYR A 74 -13.62 10.39 -1.84
CA TYR A 74 -14.79 9.65 -1.36
C TYR A 74 -15.73 10.62 -0.63
N ARG A 75 -17.04 10.42 -0.75
CA ARG A 75 -18.06 11.20 -0.04
C ARG A 75 -18.19 10.71 1.38
N TYR A 76 -17.30 11.18 2.24
CA TYR A 76 -17.33 10.86 3.66
C TYR A 76 -18.63 11.36 4.30
N THR A 77 -19.23 10.53 5.14
CA THR A 77 -20.38 10.91 5.99
C THR A 77 -19.92 11.37 7.36
N SER A 78 -18.81 10.84 7.84
CA SER A 78 -18.20 11.22 9.12
C SER A 78 -17.64 12.64 9.11
N HIS A 79 -17.01 13.05 8.00
CA HIS A 79 -16.39 14.35 7.78
C HIS A 79 -16.64 14.83 6.34
N PRO A 80 -17.88 15.25 6.01
CA PRO A 80 -18.25 15.65 4.64
C PRO A 80 -17.38 16.80 4.09
N GLU A 81 -16.91 17.68 4.95
CA GLU A 81 -16.05 18.83 4.63
C GLU A 81 -14.67 18.42 4.10
N LEU A 82 -14.24 17.18 4.36
CA LEU A 82 -12.98 16.64 3.83
C LEU A 82 -13.15 15.99 2.45
N SER A 83 -14.37 15.77 1.98
CA SER A 83 -14.59 15.20 0.65
C SER A 83 -14.24 16.17 -0.46
N ASP A 84 -13.69 15.66 -1.56
CA ASP A 84 -13.56 16.44 -2.79
C ASP A 84 -14.95 16.75 -3.38
N SER A 85 -15.07 17.86 -4.11
CA SER A 85 -16.35 18.29 -4.68
C SER A 85 -16.95 17.27 -5.67
N ASN A 86 -16.08 16.51 -6.35
CA ASN A 86 -16.46 15.43 -7.28
C ASN A 86 -15.89 14.10 -6.79
N ALA A 87 -16.30 13.67 -5.59
CA ALA A 87 -15.85 12.45 -4.96
C ALA A 87 -16.77 11.26 -5.24
N LEU A 88 -16.22 10.05 -5.15
CA LEU A 88 -16.93 8.78 -5.31
C LEU A 88 -18.05 8.64 -4.29
N THR A 89 -19.21 8.18 -4.74
CA THR A 89 -20.32 7.76 -3.86
C THR A 89 -20.08 6.34 -3.35
N LEU A 90 -20.75 5.98 -2.26
CA LEU A 90 -20.73 4.60 -1.74
C LEU A 90 -21.16 3.57 -2.81
N GLN A 91 -22.15 3.91 -3.65
CA GLN A 91 -22.61 3.02 -4.71
C GLN A 91 -21.52 2.76 -5.77
N GLN A 92 -20.76 3.80 -6.16
CA GLN A 92 -19.63 3.68 -7.09
C GLN A 92 -18.49 2.86 -6.47
N VAL A 93 -18.19 3.05 -5.20
CA VAL A 93 -17.21 2.22 -4.48
C VAL A 93 -17.67 0.77 -4.44
N LYS A 94 -18.94 0.48 -4.13
CA LYS A 94 -19.48 -0.88 -4.13
C LYS A 94 -19.35 -1.56 -5.50
N SER A 95 -19.55 -0.84 -6.60
CA SER A 95 -19.36 -1.44 -7.93
C SER A 95 -17.92 -1.85 -8.19
N ILE A 96 -16.91 -1.07 -7.72
CA ILE A 96 -15.50 -1.45 -7.78
C ILE A 96 -15.22 -2.68 -6.91
N VAL A 97 -15.77 -2.72 -5.70
CA VAL A 97 -15.66 -3.85 -4.76
C VAL A 97 -16.21 -5.13 -5.38
N GLU A 98 -17.38 -5.09 -5.99
CA GLU A 98 -18.03 -6.24 -6.63
C GLU A 98 -17.17 -6.80 -7.78
N VAL A 99 -16.63 -5.92 -8.63
CA VAL A 99 -15.77 -6.33 -9.75
C VAL A 99 -14.47 -6.94 -9.22
N CYS A 100 -13.85 -6.35 -8.20
CA CYS A 100 -12.66 -6.93 -7.56
C CYS A 100 -12.94 -8.31 -6.95
N LYS A 101 -14.04 -8.47 -6.21
CA LYS A 101 -14.45 -9.75 -5.62
C LYS A 101 -14.71 -10.83 -6.67
N LYS A 102 -15.47 -10.50 -7.73
CA LYS A 102 -15.73 -11.40 -8.86
C LYS A 102 -14.45 -11.93 -9.48
N ASN A 103 -13.40 -11.12 -9.52
CA ASN A 103 -12.11 -11.46 -10.11
C ASN A 103 -11.04 -11.88 -9.09
N GLN A 104 -11.43 -12.15 -7.82
CA GLN A 104 -10.53 -12.58 -6.75
C GLN A 104 -9.37 -11.60 -6.48
N ILE A 105 -9.61 -10.32 -6.69
CA ILE A 105 -8.64 -9.25 -6.41
C ILE A 105 -8.93 -8.68 -5.02
N ARG A 106 -7.96 -8.77 -4.13
CA ARG A 106 -8.00 -8.14 -2.82
C ARG A 106 -7.87 -6.63 -2.98
N LEU A 107 -8.90 -5.89 -2.61
CA LEU A 107 -8.90 -4.43 -2.67
C LEU A 107 -8.42 -3.85 -1.34
N ILE A 108 -7.44 -2.95 -1.39
CA ILE A 108 -6.84 -2.28 -0.23
C ILE A 108 -6.98 -0.76 -0.44
N PRO A 109 -7.89 -0.08 0.25
CA PRO A 109 -7.96 1.37 0.17
C PRO A 109 -6.77 2.03 0.86
N GLN A 110 -6.35 3.18 0.32
CA GLN A 110 -5.26 4.00 0.86
C GLN A 110 -5.76 5.43 1.12
N ILE A 111 -5.40 5.95 2.28
CA ILE A 111 -5.39 7.38 2.60
C ILE A 111 -3.97 7.70 3.07
N ASN A 112 -3.39 8.78 2.54
CA ASN A 112 -2.08 9.24 3.00
C ASN A 112 -2.20 9.85 4.41
N LEU A 113 -1.70 9.13 5.40
CA LEU A 113 -1.65 9.55 6.79
C LEU A 113 -0.26 10.06 7.15
N LEU A 114 -0.19 10.93 8.14
CA LEU A 114 0.97 11.64 8.64
C LEU A 114 1.59 12.56 7.58
N GLY A 115 2.33 12.04 6.61
CA GLY A 115 2.88 12.79 5.48
C GLY A 115 1.87 13.15 4.40
N HIS A 116 2.35 13.77 3.33
CA HIS A 116 1.54 14.16 2.16
C HIS A 116 0.30 15.01 2.48
N GLN A 117 0.38 15.83 3.55
CA GLN A 117 -0.69 16.79 3.86
C GLN A 117 -0.57 18.09 3.07
N SER A 118 0.40 18.15 2.16
CA SER A 118 0.55 19.18 1.14
C SER A 118 1.18 18.62 -0.13
N TRP A 119 1.01 19.34 -1.22
CA TRP A 119 1.65 19.03 -2.50
C TRP A 119 1.88 20.32 -3.28
N ALA A 120 3.07 20.44 -3.87
CA ALA A 120 3.48 21.63 -4.62
C ALA A 120 3.36 22.92 -3.75
N ASN A 121 2.42 23.80 -4.10
CA ASN A 121 2.25 25.11 -3.43
C ASN A 121 0.99 25.18 -2.56
N ARG A 122 0.36 24.05 -2.23
CA ARG A 122 -0.91 24.04 -1.47
C ARG A 122 -0.97 22.88 -0.48
N THR A 123 -1.68 23.10 0.59
CA THR A 123 -2.06 22.04 1.55
C THR A 123 -3.19 21.19 0.98
N ASN A 124 -3.27 19.94 1.44
CA ASN A 124 -4.39 19.04 1.15
C ASN A 124 -5.56 19.29 2.12
N LYS A 125 -6.70 18.66 1.84
CA LYS A 125 -7.97 18.91 2.54
C LYS A 125 -7.86 18.88 4.05
N LEU A 126 -7.14 17.93 4.65
CA LEU A 126 -7.04 17.81 6.10
C LEU A 126 -6.50 19.09 6.73
N LEU A 127 -5.39 19.64 6.23
CA LEU A 127 -4.80 20.88 6.77
C LEU A 127 -5.51 22.14 6.27
N GLN A 128 -6.31 22.09 5.20
CA GLN A 128 -7.18 23.19 4.80
C GLN A 128 -8.33 23.37 5.79
N VAL A 129 -8.94 22.25 6.21
CA VAL A 129 -10.11 22.25 7.11
C VAL A 129 -9.69 22.33 8.57
N TYR A 130 -8.60 21.64 8.93
CA TYR A 130 -8.07 21.58 10.30
C TYR A 130 -6.61 22.07 10.34
N PRO A 131 -6.36 23.37 10.12
CA PRO A 131 -5.00 23.93 10.10
C PRO A 131 -4.26 23.77 11.44
N GLN A 132 -4.98 23.60 12.55
CA GLN A 132 -4.41 23.32 13.88
C GLN A 132 -3.70 21.97 13.97
N PHE A 133 -3.91 21.05 13.00
CA PHE A 133 -3.20 19.77 12.92
C PHE A 133 -1.82 19.87 12.29
N ASP A 134 -1.49 20.99 11.64
CA ASP A 134 -0.21 21.17 10.95
C ASP A 134 0.98 21.00 11.90
N GLU A 135 1.92 20.11 11.54
CA GLU A 135 3.19 19.91 12.27
C GLU A 135 4.12 21.12 12.11
N THR A 136 3.96 21.89 11.05
CA THR A 136 4.80 23.05 10.70
C THR A 136 3.97 24.32 10.47
N PRO A 137 3.24 24.81 11.48
CA PRO A 137 2.33 25.94 11.30
C PRO A 137 3.04 27.24 10.90
N GLY A 138 4.32 27.39 11.27
CA GLY A 138 5.15 28.53 10.88
C GLY A 138 5.69 28.47 9.45
N VAL A 139 5.73 27.28 8.83
CA VAL A 139 6.22 27.08 7.46
C VAL A 139 5.11 27.35 6.46
N LYS A 140 5.26 28.43 5.67
CA LYS A 140 4.29 28.79 4.64
C LYS A 140 4.58 28.05 3.33
N MET A 141 3.52 27.61 2.66
CA MET A 141 3.65 27.07 1.31
C MET A 141 4.14 28.14 0.34
N PRO A 142 5.03 27.79 -0.63
CA PRO A 142 5.52 28.76 -1.61
C PRO A 142 4.38 29.28 -2.49
N ALA A 143 4.45 30.55 -2.90
CA ALA A 143 3.48 31.12 -3.82
C ALA A 143 3.55 30.45 -5.21
N GLU A 144 4.75 30.06 -5.64
CA GLU A 144 5.03 29.36 -6.89
C GLU A 144 5.85 28.12 -6.59
N TYR A 145 5.41 26.97 -7.11
CA TYR A 145 6.14 25.72 -6.98
C TYR A 145 7.34 25.68 -7.93
N LYS A 146 8.50 25.37 -7.37
CA LYS A 146 9.73 25.12 -8.13
C LYS A 146 10.28 23.72 -7.81
N TRP A 147 10.79 23.05 -8.80
CA TRP A 147 11.48 21.78 -8.63
C TRP A 147 12.96 21.93 -9.03
N PRO A 148 13.92 21.40 -8.27
CA PRO A 148 13.74 20.64 -7.03
C PRO A 148 13.25 21.52 -5.86
N ASN A 149 12.52 20.92 -4.92
CA ASN A 149 12.04 21.55 -3.70
C ASN A 149 12.98 21.16 -2.54
N GLU A 150 13.95 22.02 -2.27
CA GLU A 150 14.97 21.78 -1.26
C GLU A 150 14.40 21.76 0.17
N ASP A 151 13.35 22.55 0.41
CA ASP A 151 12.71 22.67 1.71
C ASP A 151 11.69 21.58 2.01
N SER A 152 11.44 20.68 1.06
CA SER A 152 10.44 19.59 1.18
C SER A 152 9.01 20.06 1.54
N LEU A 153 8.68 21.34 1.29
CA LEU A 153 7.42 21.98 1.68
C LEU A 153 6.18 21.32 1.10
N TYR A 154 6.31 20.63 -0.03
CA TYR A 154 5.17 19.96 -0.67
C TYR A 154 4.71 18.69 0.06
N CYS A 155 5.44 18.22 1.07
CA CYS A 155 5.10 17.05 1.88
C CYS A 155 4.97 17.41 3.37
N LYS A 156 4.09 18.37 3.70
CA LYS A 156 3.75 18.66 5.11
C LYS A 156 3.16 17.44 5.79
N SER A 157 3.28 17.41 7.11
CA SER A 157 2.69 16.37 7.96
C SER A 157 1.66 16.96 8.92
N TYR A 158 0.74 16.14 9.38
CA TYR A 158 -0.01 16.51 10.57
C TYR A 158 0.78 16.16 11.85
N CYS A 159 0.49 16.87 12.95
CA CYS A 159 1.08 16.59 14.25
C CYS A 159 0.50 15.30 14.86
N PRO A 160 1.30 14.21 15.00
CA PRO A 160 0.80 12.91 15.52
C PRO A 160 0.45 12.97 17.01
N LEU A 161 0.80 14.06 17.71
CA LEU A 161 0.48 14.29 19.12
C LEU A 161 -0.68 15.28 19.32
N HIS A 162 -1.33 15.73 18.25
CA HIS A 162 -2.52 16.56 18.40
C HIS A 162 -3.68 15.73 18.96
N PRO A 163 -4.35 16.15 20.06
CA PRO A 163 -5.34 15.34 20.77
C PRO A 163 -6.57 14.98 19.92
N GLU A 164 -6.89 15.78 18.91
CA GLU A 164 -8.07 15.61 18.07
C GLU A 164 -7.77 14.94 16.72
N VAL A 165 -6.49 14.86 16.29
CA VAL A 165 -6.18 14.39 14.92
C VAL A 165 -6.66 12.96 14.69
N HIS A 166 -6.47 12.06 15.67
CA HIS A 166 -6.89 10.67 15.53
C HIS A 166 -8.41 10.49 15.55
N LYS A 167 -9.17 11.39 16.16
CA LYS A 167 -10.64 11.36 16.08
C LYS A 167 -11.10 11.55 14.64
N VAL A 168 -10.46 12.46 13.91
CA VAL A 168 -10.78 12.74 12.51
C VAL A 168 -10.26 11.65 11.60
N VAL A 169 -8.94 11.37 11.63
CA VAL A 169 -8.34 10.43 10.66
C VAL A 169 -8.86 9.00 10.84
N PHE A 170 -9.12 8.54 12.06
CA PHE A 170 -9.67 7.21 12.28
C PHE A 170 -11.14 7.09 11.86
N ALA A 171 -11.92 8.16 11.95
CA ALA A 171 -13.28 8.17 11.40
C ALA A 171 -13.25 7.99 9.87
N LEU A 172 -12.31 8.67 9.15
CA LEU A 172 -12.12 8.48 7.73
C LEU A 172 -11.65 7.06 7.40
N VAL A 173 -10.67 6.54 8.14
CA VAL A 173 -10.14 5.18 7.96
C VAL A 173 -11.23 4.13 8.14
N ASP A 174 -12.01 4.24 9.21
CA ASP A 174 -13.10 3.31 9.48
C ASP A 174 -14.14 3.31 8.36
N GLU A 175 -14.59 4.51 7.95
CA GLU A 175 -15.59 4.65 6.91
C GLU A 175 -15.10 4.10 5.55
N ILE A 176 -13.86 4.38 5.18
CA ILE A 176 -13.33 3.91 3.90
C ILE A 176 -13.10 2.39 3.89
N VAL A 177 -12.59 1.84 4.98
CA VAL A 177 -12.35 0.39 5.08
C VAL A 177 -13.67 -0.37 5.07
N ASP A 178 -14.72 0.16 5.71
CA ASP A 178 -16.08 -0.43 5.68
C ASP A 178 -16.71 -0.30 4.29
N ALA A 179 -16.60 0.88 3.64
CA ALA A 179 -17.12 1.10 2.29
C ALA A 179 -16.51 0.17 1.25
N PHE A 180 -15.20 -0.10 1.38
CA PHE A 180 -14.45 -1.00 0.49
C PHE A 180 -14.51 -2.47 0.92
N GLU A 181 -15.19 -2.80 2.01
CA GLU A 181 -15.26 -4.14 2.60
C GLU A 181 -13.86 -4.77 2.75
N ALA A 182 -12.88 -3.94 3.11
CA ALA A 182 -11.47 -4.29 3.05
C ALA A 182 -10.99 -4.98 4.33
N THR A 183 -10.09 -5.96 4.16
CA THR A 183 -9.39 -6.65 5.25
C THR A 183 -8.03 -6.05 5.56
N ALA A 184 -7.59 -5.06 4.78
CA ALA A 184 -6.37 -4.31 4.96
C ALA A 184 -6.58 -2.85 4.57
N PHE A 185 -5.71 -2.00 5.09
CA PHE A 185 -5.67 -0.58 4.79
C PHE A 185 -4.22 -0.16 4.56
N HIS A 186 -3.98 0.69 3.57
CA HIS A 186 -2.67 1.29 3.32
C HIS A 186 -2.65 2.73 3.82
N ALA A 187 -1.78 3.02 4.79
CA ALA A 187 -1.75 4.34 5.43
C ALA A 187 -0.84 5.37 4.73
N GLY A 188 -0.21 5.02 3.61
CA GLY A 188 0.83 5.86 3.04
C GLY A 188 2.07 5.85 3.93
N MET A 189 2.29 6.91 4.71
CA MET A 189 3.40 7.09 5.65
C MET A 189 4.75 7.35 4.96
N ASP A 190 4.75 7.57 3.65
CA ASP A 190 5.91 7.92 2.85
C ASP A 190 6.24 9.41 2.93
N GLU A 191 7.48 9.72 2.61
CA GLU A 191 7.99 11.09 2.47
C GLU A 191 7.64 12.02 3.65
N VAL A 192 7.64 11.47 4.87
CA VAL A 192 7.43 12.24 6.11
C VAL A 192 8.72 13.02 6.43
N PHE A 193 8.86 14.19 5.81
CA PHE A 193 10.03 15.05 6.00
C PHE A 193 9.91 15.91 7.27
N TYR A 194 8.71 16.39 7.57
CA TYR A 194 8.44 17.19 8.76
C TYR A 194 7.83 16.34 9.87
N ILE A 195 8.63 16.08 10.89
CA ILE A 195 8.21 15.43 12.13
C ILE A 195 9.15 15.86 13.26
N GLY A 196 8.63 16.09 14.45
CA GLY A 196 9.42 16.63 15.55
C GLY A 196 9.94 18.04 15.29
N HIS A 197 9.23 18.80 14.45
CA HIS A 197 9.67 20.12 13.98
C HIS A 197 9.69 21.15 15.14
N PRO A 198 10.67 22.07 15.16
CA PRO A 198 10.76 23.10 16.21
C PRO A 198 9.50 23.96 16.35
N ASP A 199 8.77 24.19 15.26
CA ASP A 199 7.54 24.99 15.26
C ASP A 199 6.35 24.25 15.85
N CYS A 200 6.41 22.91 15.95
CA CYS A 200 5.33 22.15 16.53
C CYS A 200 5.35 22.24 18.06
N PRO A 201 4.31 22.81 18.70
CA PRO A 201 4.30 22.97 20.15
C PRO A 201 4.24 21.64 20.91
N ARG A 202 3.89 20.53 20.24
CA ARG A 202 3.71 19.20 20.85
C ARG A 202 4.85 18.25 20.53
N CYS A 203 5.43 18.36 19.33
CA CYS A 203 6.43 17.42 18.82
C CYS A 203 7.87 17.91 18.97
N ARG A 204 8.10 19.23 19.09
CA ARG A 204 9.45 19.80 19.20
C ARG A 204 10.27 19.15 20.30
N GLY A 205 11.53 18.83 19.97
CA GLY A 205 12.48 18.22 20.89
C GLY A 205 12.21 16.76 21.23
N LYS A 206 11.22 16.13 20.61
CA LYS A 206 10.96 14.70 20.75
C LYS A 206 11.73 13.90 19.71
N ASP A 207 12.05 12.66 20.06
CA ASP A 207 12.69 11.72 19.17
C ASP A 207 11.78 11.43 17.96
N LYS A 208 12.30 11.63 16.74
CA LYS A 208 11.54 11.54 15.51
C LYS A 208 11.17 10.10 15.15
N ALA A 209 12.08 9.15 15.46
CA ALA A 209 11.80 7.73 15.26
C ALA A 209 10.69 7.26 16.21
N ALA A 210 10.70 7.71 17.46
CA ALA A 210 9.64 7.40 18.42
C ALA A 210 8.30 8.02 18.01
N LEU A 211 8.29 9.25 17.47
CA LEU A 211 7.07 9.88 16.95
C LEU A 211 6.50 9.10 15.78
N PHE A 212 7.34 8.74 14.81
CA PHE A 212 6.94 7.96 13.62
C PHE A 212 6.42 6.57 14.04
N ALA A 213 7.18 5.86 14.87
CA ALA A 213 6.80 4.52 15.37
C ALA A 213 5.52 4.57 16.21
N GLY A 214 5.35 5.61 17.01
CA GLY A 214 4.14 5.84 17.79
C GLY A 214 2.91 6.01 16.92
N GLU A 215 3.03 6.74 15.80
CA GLU A 215 1.94 6.93 14.84
C GLU A 215 1.59 5.64 14.11
N VAL A 216 2.59 4.92 13.56
CA VAL A 216 2.38 3.61 12.94
C VAL A 216 1.68 2.65 13.92
N SER A 217 2.13 2.61 15.17
CA SER A 217 1.57 1.73 16.19
C SER A 217 0.11 2.06 16.53
N LYS A 218 -0.24 3.34 16.60
CA LYS A 218 -1.63 3.78 16.85
C LYS A 218 -2.55 3.36 15.70
N ILE A 219 -2.14 3.61 14.45
CA ILE A 219 -2.91 3.23 13.25
C ILE A 219 -3.06 1.70 13.21
N ARG A 220 -1.96 0.97 13.41
CA ARG A 220 -1.98 -0.50 13.43
C ARG A 220 -2.93 -1.04 14.51
N ASN A 221 -2.85 -0.52 15.73
CA ASN A 221 -3.69 -1.00 16.84
C ASN A 221 -5.16 -0.71 16.60
N HIS A 222 -5.49 0.44 16.02
CA HIS A 222 -6.85 0.80 15.62
C HIS A 222 -7.41 -0.20 14.59
N LEU A 223 -6.66 -0.52 13.54
CA LEU A 223 -7.05 -1.48 12.51
C LEU A 223 -7.13 -2.91 13.06
N ALA A 224 -6.13 -3.33 13.85
CA ALA A 224 -6.05 -4.69 14.41
C ALA A 224 -7.20 -4.99 15.38
N ALA A 225 -7.73 -3.99 16.10
CA ALA A 225 -8.92 -4.14 16.93
C ALA A 225 -10.15 -4.59 16.14
N LYS A 226 -10.16 -4.39 14.83
CA LYS A 226 -11.19 -4.82 13.88
C LYS A 226 -10.73 -5.95 12.95
N GLY A 227 -9.62 -6.62 13.26
CA GLY A 227 -9.05 -7.73 12.49
C GLY A 227 -8.51 -7.34 11.11
N ARG A 228 -8.04 -6.08 10.94
CA ARG A 228 -7.53 -5.54 9.68
C ARG A 228 -6.03 -5.35 9.70
N GLU A 229 -5.37 -5.58 8.56
CA GLU A 229 -3.93 -5.40 8.40
C GLU A 229 -3.59 -3.95 8.06
N LEU A 230 -2.43 -3.49 8.55
CA LEU A 230 -1.82 -2.22 8.14
C LEU A 230 -0.72 -2.47 7.10
N TRP A 231 -0.76 -1.71 6.00
CA TRP A 231 0.28 -1.60 4.97
C TRP A 231 0.81 -0.17 4.95
N ILE A 232 2.14 0.01 4.79
CA ILE A 232 2.79 1.32 4.69
C ILE A 232 3.91 1.30 3.65
N TRP A 233 4.29 2.47 3.14
CA TRP A 233 5.54 2.65 2.38
C TRP A 233 6.74 2.58 3.31
N GLY A 234 7.88 2.06 2.82
CA GLY A 234 9.03 1.70 3.64
C GLY A 234 10.13 2.75 3.76
N ASP A 235 10.13 3.79 2.95
CA ASP A 235 11.22 4.76 2.78
C ASP A 235 11.69 5.41 4.08
N ARG A 236 10.79 5.75 4.99
CA ARG A 236 11.16 6.38 6.28
C ARG A 236 11.83 5.43 7.27
N LEU A 237 11.89 4.14 6.96
CA LEU A 237 12.53 3.10 7.77
C LEU A 237 13.93 2.70 7.28
N ILE A 238 14.42 3.33 6.21
CA ILE A 238 15.74 3.11 5.62
C ILE A 238 16.65 4.28 5.97
N ASP A 239 17.85 4.00 6.49
CA ASP A 239 18.85 5.02 6.74
C ASP A 239 19.46 5.50 5.42
N GLY A 240 19.08 6.70 4.98
CA GLY A 240 19.57 7.31 3.75
C GLY A 240 21.06 7.67 3.81
N TYR A 241 21.57 8.08 4.97
CA TYR A 241 22.98 8.41 5.14
C TYR A 241 23.89 7.19 4.99
N THR A 242 23.51 6.08 5.62
CA THR A 242 24.30 4.84 5.55
C THR A 242 24.20 4.17 4.18
N THR A 243 23.03 4.18 3.56
CA THR A 243 22.78 3.46 2.30
C THR A 243 23.16 4.26 1.06
N GLY A 244 23.21 5.59 1.14
CA GLY A 244 23.36 6.47 -0.01
C GLY A 244 22.14 6.49 -0.94
N ILE A 245 21.01 5.92 -0.51
CA ILE A 245 19.72 6.03 -1.19
C ILE A 245 19.23 7.47 -1.09
N GLY A 246 18.68 8.02 -2.17
CA GLY A 246 18.23 9.41 -2.24
C GLY A 246 17.18 9.78 -1.20
N MET A 247 17.04 11.07 -0.90
CA MET A 247 16.18 11.59 0.17
C MET A 247 14.69 11.22 0.05
N TRP A 248 14.24 10.89 -1.15
CA TRP A 248 12.88 10.41 -1.39
C TRP A 248 12.70 8.97 -0.91
N GLU A 249 13.61 8.09 -1.27
CA GLU A 249 13.56 6.65 -1.04
C GLU A 249 14.23 6.20 0.27
N GLY A 250 14.77 7.14 1.05
CA GLY A 250 15.42 6.89 2.35
C GLY A 250 15.27 8.06 3.32
N SER A 251 15.35 7.78 4.61
CA SER A 251 15.26 8.77 5.68
C SER A 251 16.59 9.53 5.84
N TYR A 252 16.51 10.85 5.80
CA TYR A 252 17.58 11.79 6.16
C TYR A 252 17.17 12.68 7.34
N ASN A 253 16.13 12.30 8.05
CA ASN A 253 15.57 13.05 9.16
C ASN A 253 15.39 12.21 10.43
N ASP A 254 16.22 11.19 10.62
CA ASP A 254 16.31 10.36 11.83
C ASP A 254 15.03 9.56 12.16
N THR A 255 14.20 9.26 11.16
CA THR A 255 13.01 8.38 11.37
C THR A 255 13.35 6.91 11.24
N HIS A 256 14.46 6.54 10.55
CA HIS A 256 14.80 5.15 10.25
C HIS A 256 14.91 4.19 11.45
N PRO A 257 15.32 4.62 12.67
CA PRO A 257 15.34 3.70 13.81
C PRO A 257 13.96 3.19 14.23
N ALA A 258 12.89 3.83 13.76
CA ALA A 258 11.51 3.38 13.98
C ALA A 258 11.27 1.93 13.52
N ILE A 259 12.07 1.41 12.59
CA ILE A 259 11.97 0.02 12.11
C ILE A 259 12.05 -0.99 13.25
N ASP A 260 12.81 -0.71 14.31
CA ASP A 260 12.92 -1.59 15.46
C ASP A 260 11.82 -1.38 16.51
N MET A 261 11.04 -0.31 16.39
CA MET A 261 10.01 0.09 17.34
C MET A 261 8.58 -0.27 16.89
N ILE A 262 8.33 -0.41 15.58
CA ILE A 262 6.99 -0.68 15.05
C ILE A 262 6.62 -2.18 15.14
N PRO A 263 5.30 -2.50 15.24
CA PRO A 263 4.80 -3.87 15.24
C PRO A 263 5.20 -4.64 13.97
N LYS A 264 5.64 -5.90 14.13
CA LYS A 264 6.20 -6.69 13.02
C LYS A 264 5.15 -7.31 12.08
N ASP A 265 3.90 -7.19 12.38
CA ASP A 265 2.79 -7.61 11.52
C ASP A 265 2.37 -6.54 10.48
N VAL A 266 2.92 -5.33 10.56
CA VAL A 266 2.80 -4.31 9.52
C VAL A 266 3.44 -4.83 8.23
N VAL A 267 2.77 -4.62 7.08
CA VAL A 267 3.31 -4.97 5.77
C VAL A 267 4.03 -3.77 5.17
N ILE A 268 5.25 -3.98 4.72
CA ILE A 268 6.09 -2.94 4.12
C ILE A 268 5.99 -3.00 2.58
N CYS A 269 5.63 -1.90 1.97
CA CYS A 269 5.71 -1.64 0.54
C CYS A 269 7.03 -0.90 0.26
N ASP A 270 8.00 -1.64 -0.25
CA ASP A 270 9.38 -1.19 -0.45
C ASP A 270 9.57 -0.66 -1.87
N TRP A 271 9.57 0.67 -2.05
CA TRP A 271 9.60 1.30 -3.36
C TRP A 271 10.95 1.90 -3.70
N HIS A 272 11.48 1.53 -4.88
CA HIS A 272 12.72 2.06 -5.45
C HIS A 272 12.58 2.20 -6.96
N TYR A 273 12.93 3.37 -7.49
CA TYR A 273 12.65 3.77 -8.87
C TYR A 273 13.89 4.00 -9.73
N GLU A 274 15.05 4.17 -9.10
CA GLU A 274 16.31 4.44 -9.79
C GLU A 274 17.21 3.19 -9.89
N ARG A 275 17.14 2.29 -8.90
CA ARG A 275 17.92 1.06 -8.82
C ARG A 275 17.10 -0.08 -8.22
N ALA A 276 17.51 -1.34 -8.49
CA ALA A 276 17.00 -2.52 -7.79
C ALA A 276 17.77 -2.70 -6.46
N ASP A 277 17.51 -1.80 -5.52
CA ASP A 277 18.10 -1.90 -4.19
C ASP A 277 17.59 -3.15 -3.45
N LYS A 278 18.45 -3.76 -2.62
CA LYS A 278 18.13 -5.02 -1.94
C LYS A 278 17.49 -4.81 -0.55
N THR A 279 16.82 -3.71 -0.38
CA THR A 279 16.19 -3.27 0.86
C THR A 279 15.09 -4.20 1.34
N ALA A 280 14.43 -4.93 0.43
CA ALA A 280 13.47 -5.97 0.82
C ALA A 280 14.09 -7.04 1.75
N VAL A 281 15.37 -7.38 1.57
CA VAL A 281 16.08 -8.31 2.46
C VAL A 281 16.25 -7.69 3.86
N TYR A 282 16.57 -6.40 3.93
CA TYR A 282 16.67 -5.68 5.21
C TYR A 282 15.34 -5.73 5.98
N PHE A 283 14.22 -5.40 5.34
CA PHE A 283 12.89 -5.48 5.98
C PHE A 283 12.54 -6.90 6.44
N ALA A 284 12.81 -7.89 5.60
CA ALA A 284 12.57 -9.28 5.96
C ALA A 284 13.44 -9.74 7.14
N MET A 285 14.71 -9.33 7.21
CA MET A 285 15.59 -9.61 8.36
C MET A 285 15.11 -8.91 9.64
N LYS A 286 14.49 -7.75 9.54
CA LYS A 286 13.86 -7.03 10.66
C LYS A 286 12.51 -7.64 11.09
N GLY A 287 12.02 -8.67 10.39
CA GLY A 287 10.82 -9.43 10.77
C GLY A 287 9.55 -9.07 10.02
N PHE A 288 9.61 -8.18 9.04
CA PHE A 288 8.43 -7.74 8.29
C PHE A 288 8.12 -8.60 7.07
N ARG A 289 6.85 -8.64 6.69
CA ARG A 289 6.44 -9.02 5.35
C ARG A 289 6.67 -7.81 4.43
N VAL A 290 7.24 -8.05 3.25
CA VAL A 290 7.63 -7.00 2.32
C VAL A 290 7.23 -7.32 0.89
N ALA A 291 6.65 -6.34 0.19
CA ALA A 291 6.43 -6.33 -1.25
C ALA A 291 7.31 -5.26 -1.89
N THR A 292 8.01 -5.59 -2.98
CA THR A 292 8.78 -4.61 -3.75
C THR A 292 7.87 -3.86 -4.72
N CYS A 293 8.07 -2.54 -4.83
CA CYS A 293 7.13 -1.65 -5.51
C CYS A 293 7.80 -0.83 -6.63
N PRO A 294 7.93 -1.37 -7.85
CA PRO A 294 8.44 -0.64 -9.01
C PRO A 294 7.45 0.41 -9.53
N TRP A 295 7.94 1.33 -10.37
CA TRP A 295 7.08 2.34 -10.98
C TRP A 295 7.05 2.25 -12.53
N ARG A 296 8.01 2.91 -13.21
CA ARG A 296 7.90 3.26 -14.64
C ARG A 296 9.00 2.70 -15.54
N THR A 297 10.01 2.06 -14.99
CA THR A 297 11.15 1.53 -15.75
C THR A 297 11.04 0.00 -15.86
N PRO A 298 10.64 -0.53 -17.03
CA PRO A 298 10.37 -1.96 -17.20
C PRO A 298 11.56 -2.86 -16.81
N SER A 299 12.77 -2.52 -17.27
CA SER A 299 13.97 -3.30 -16.97
C SER A 299 14.28 -3.37 -15.47
N LEU A 300 14.05 -2.27 -14.75
CA LEU A 300 14.21 -2.20 -13.31
C LEU A 300 13.16 -3.07 -12.61
N ALA A 301 11.89 -2.98 -13.02
CA ALA A 301 10.80 -3.78 -12.45
C ALA A 301 11.04 -5.29 -12.65
N ILE A 302 11.54 -5.70 -13.83
CA ILE A 302 11.90 -7.10 -14.11
C ILE A 302 13.08 -7.54 -13.22
N ARG A 303 14.09 -6.69 -13.02
CA ARG A 303 15.18 -7.00 -12.10
C ARG A 303 14.67 -7.19 -10.67
N GLN A 304 13.81 -6.29 -10.18
CA GLN A 304 13.21 -6.41 -8.85
C GLN A 304 12.32 -7.66 -8.73
N LEU A 305 11.64 -8.10 -9.80
CA LEU A 305 10.91 -9.35 -9.84
C LEU A 305 11.85 -10.56 -9.64
N GLN A 306 12.95 -10.60 -10.40
CA GLN A 306 13.94 -11.67 -10.29
C GLN A 306 14.54 -11.74 -8.89
N ASP A 307 14.86 -10.58 -8.31
CA ASP A 307 15.36 -10.48 -6.96
C ASP A 307 14.34 -10.99 -5.93
N MET A 308 13.06 -10.59 -6.03
CA MET A 308 12.01 -11.04 -5.11
C MET A 308 11.82 -12.56 -5.17
N ILE A 309 11.86 -13.16 -6.36
CA ILE A 309 11.78 -14.62 -6.52
C ILE A 309 13.00 -15.30 -5.90
N SER A 310 14.22 -14.81 -6.17
CA SER A 310 15.47 -15.32 -5.59
C SER A 310 15.44 -15.21 -4.05
N PHE A 311 15.08 -14.05 -3.50
CA PHE A 311 14.97 -13.86 -2.05
C PHE A 311 14.00 -14.86 -1.42
N ARG A 312 12.86 -15.11 -2.06
CA ARG A 312 11.88 -16.06 -1.55
C ARG A 312 12.36 -17.51 -1.66
N THR A 313 12.96 -17.91 -2.78
CA THR A 313 13.35 -19.30 -3.03
C THR A 313 14.64 -19.72 -2.35
N GLU A 314 15.58 -18.81 -2.16
CA GLU A 314 16.91 -19.08 -1.61
C GLU A 314 17.02 -18.76 -0.11
N SER A 315 15.96 -18.20 0.48
CA SER A 315 15.92 -17.88 1.90
C SER A 315 15.66 -19.09 2.78
N THR A 316 15.96 -18.95 4.07
CA THR A 316 15.56 -19.95 5.06
C THR A 316 14.04 -20.10 5.13
N ARG A 317 13.57 -21.25 5.58
CA ARG A 317 12.14 -21.55 5.74
C ARG A 317 11.39 -20.50 6.56
N GLN A 318 12.06 -19.87 7.53
CA GLN A 318 11.50 -18.81 8.38
C GLN A 318 11.42 -17.46 7.66
N MET A 319 12.36 -17.18 6.75
CA MET A 319 12.41 -15.93 6.00
C MET A 319 11.49 -15.94 4.78
N GLN A 320 11.36 -17.08 4.11
CA GLN A 320 10.61 -17.25 2.88
C GLN A 320 9.21 -16.60 2.91
N PRO A 321 8.35 -16.76 3.95
CA PRO A 321 7.01 -16.16 3.97
C PRO A 321 7.01 -14.64 4.08
N ARG A 322 8.15 -14.02 4.38
CA ARG A 322 8.27 -12.55 4.50
C ARG A 322 8.39 -11.86 3.15
N PHE A 323 8.91 -12.53 2.14
CA PHE A 323 8.98 -12.03 0.77
C PHE A 323 7.66 -12.32 0.06
N ILE A 324 6.72 -11.36 0.10
CA ILE A 324 5.34 -11.62 -0.33
C ILE A 324 5.07 -11.35 -1.80
N GLY A 325 5.93 -10.66 -2.51
CA GLY A 325 5.75 -10.39 -3.95
C GLY A 325 5.94 -8.92 -4.30
N MET A 326 5.13 -8.45 -5.26
CA MET A 326 5.32 -7.12 -5.84
C MET A 326 4.00 -6.36 -5.96
N VAL A 327 4.08 -5.03 -5.85
CA VAL A 327 2.99 -4.09 -6.14
C VAL A 327 3.52 -2.97 -7.02
N GLN A 328 3.20 -3.00 -8.32
CA GLN A 328 3.61 -1.89 -9.17
C GLN A 328 2.86 -0.61 -8.81
N THR A 329 3.56 0.50 -8.74
CA THR A 329 2.98 1.83 -8.45
C THR A 329 2.65 2.61 -9.72
N VAL A 330 1.55 3.36 -9.67
CA VAL A 330 1.12 4.29 -10.71
C VAL A 330 0.74 5.61 -10.05
N TRP A 331 1.54 6.64 -10.24
CA TRP A 331 1.33 7.95 -9.62
C TRP A 331 0.47 8.90 -10.46
N SER A 332 0.30 8.61 -11.75
CA SER A 332 -0.64 9.34 -12.61
C SER A 332 -2.10 8.99 -12.28
N PRO A 333 -3.07 9.89 -12.59
CA PRO A 333 -4.49 9.58 -12.47
C PRO A 333 -4.89 8.36 -13.30
N ALA A 334 -5.82 7.54 -12.76
CA ALA A 334 -6.28 6.31 -13.41
C ALA A 334 -6.76 6.51 -14.88
N PRO A 335 -7.53 7.56 -15.24
CA PRO A 335 -7.93 7.78 -16.62
C PRO A 335 -6.74 7.99 -17.57
N GLY A 336 -5.71 8.71 -17.12
CA GLY A 336 -4.49 8.93 -17.90
C GLY A 336 -3.72 7.63 -18.13
N PHE A 337 -3.52 6.87 -17.08
CA PHE A 337 -2.83 5.57 -17.15
C PHE A 337 -3.56 4.60 -18.10
N ILE A 338 -4.87 4.46 -17.97
CA ILE A 338 -5.67 3.53 -18.79
C ILE A 338 -5.67 3.96 -20.27
N ARG A 339 -5.84 5.26 -20.55
CA ARG A 339 -5.74 5.78 -21.91
C ARG A 339 -4.37 5.47 -22.52
N ASP A 340 -3.29 5.76 -21.79
CA ASP A 340 -1.92 5.59 -22.27
C ASP A 340 -1.55 4.09 -22.40
N PHE A 341 -2.15 3.24 -21.55
CA PHE A 341 -2.06 1.77 -21.66
C PHE A 341 -2.63 1.25 -22.98
N TYR A 342 -3.82 1.69 -23.40
CA TYR A 342 -4.43 1.24 -24.65
C TYR A 342 -3.80 1.87 -25.88
N SER A 343 -3.39 3.13 -25.82
CA SER A 343 -2.74 3.84 -26.92
C SER A 343 -1.26 3.51 -27.10
N ARG A 344 -0.64 2.81 -26.12
CA ARG A 344 0.81 2.53 -26.08
C ARG A 344 1.66 3.79 -26.24
N LYS A 345 1.22 4.88 -25.62
CA LYS A 345 1.87 6.17 -25.72
C LYS A 345 3.26 6.14 -25.12
N GLN A 346 4.28 6.49 -25.90
CA GLN A 346 5.64 6.67 -25.40
C GLN A 346 5.81 8.01 -24.69
N ASP A 347 6.69 8.05 -23.70
CA ASP A 347 7.12 9.30 -23.09
C ASP A 347 8.15 10.01 -24.02
N PRO A 348 7.95 11.29 -24.36
CA PRO A 348 8.86 12.01 -25.26
C PRO A 348 10.31 12.07 -24.77
N ARG A 349 10.56 11.98 -23.46
CA ARG A 349 11.89 12.06 -22.83
C ARG A 349 12.46 10.71 -22.45
N ARG A 350 11.62 9.70 -22.24
CA ARG A 350 11.96 8.40 -21.63
C ARG A 350 11.61 7.20 -22.51
N GLY A 351 11.02 7.43 -23.68
CA GLY A 351 10.63 6.35 -24.57
C GLY A 351 9.61 5.40 -23.94
N ASN A 352 10.00 4.15 -23.75
CA ASN A 352 9.18 3.10 -23.16
C ASN A 352 9.23 3.05 -21.63
N ASP A 353 10.00 3.92 -20.97
CA ASP A 353 10.03 4.01 -19.50
C ASP A 353 8.78 4.73 -18.99
N THR A 354 7.66 4.02 -19.04
CA THR A 354 6.33 4.48 -18.65
C THR A 354 5.66 3.49 -17.71
N PRO A 355 4.76 3.94 -16.81
CA PRO A 355 4.07 3.03 -15.90
C PRO A 355 3.25 1.96 -16.62
N HIS A 356 2.59 2.29 -17.73
CA HIS A 356 1.76 1.35 -18.47
C HIS A 356 2.59 0.32 -19.26
N GLU A 357 3.77 0.67 -19.75
CA GLU A 357 4.66 -0.28 -20.40
C GLU A 357 5.35 -1.17 -19.36
N THR A 358 5.72 -0.60 -18.19
CA THR A 358 6.18 -1.40 -17.05
C THR A 358 5.14 -2.42 -16.63
N PHE A 359 3.86 -2.03 -16.55
CA PHE A 359 2.77 -2.95 -16.24
C PHE A 359 2.70 -4.11 -17.25
N ARG A 360 2.76 -3.81 -18.55
CA ARG A 360 2.72 -4.86 -19.59
C ARG A 360 3.87 -5.84 -19.46
N GLN A 361 5.09 -5.32 -19.37
CA GLN A 361 6.30 -6.16 -19.38
C GLN A 361 6.47 -6.93 -18.07
N LEU A 362 6.22 -6.31 -16.93
CA LEU A 362 6.32 -6.95 -15.62
C LEU A 362 5.35 -8.13 -15.49
N PHE A 363 4.08 -7.92 -15.83
CA PHE A 363 3.09 -9.00 -15.73
C PHE A 363 3.25 -10.06 -16.81
N ALA A 364 3.73 -9.73 -18.00
CA ALA A 364 4.13 -10.72 -19.00
C ALA A 364 5.34 -11.55 -18.54
N GLU A 365 6.30 -10.95 -17.82
CA GLU A 365 7.43 -11.67 -17.24
C GLU A 365 6.97 -12.62 -16.12
N MET A 366 6.05 -12.17 -15.25
CA MET A 366 5.48 -13.02 -14.18
C MET A 366 4.78 -14.27 -14.74
N GLU A 367 4.15 -14.19 -15.92
CA GLU A 367 3.50 -15.33 -16.56
C GLU A 367 4.43 -16.49 -16.89
N LYS A 368 5.72 -16.23 -17.07
CA LYS A 368 6.72 -17.30 -17.33
C LYS A 368 6.94 -18.22 -16.13
N TYR A 369 6.44 -17.85 -14.95
CA TYR A 369 6.55 -18.62 -13.71
C TYR A 369 5.26 -19.37 -13.34
N ARG A 370 4.29 -19.40 -14.23
CA ARG A 370 3.05 -20.20 -14.06
C ARG A 370 3.30 -21.69 -13.92
#